data_a53e758e6df864d6bcbf1bd927a06d9a
#
_entry.id   a53e758e6df864d6bcbf1bd927a06d9a
#
_cell.length_a   1.000
_cell.length_b   1.000
_cell.length_c   1.000
_cell.angle_alpha   90.00
_cell.angle_beta   90.00
_cell.angle_gamma   90.00
#
_symmetry.space_group_name_H-M   'P 1'
#
loop_
_entity.id
_entity.type
_entity.pdbx_description
1 polymer ?
#
loop_
_entity_poly.entity_id
_entity_poly.type
_entity_poly.pdbx_seq_one_letter_code
_entity_poly.pdbx_strand_id
1 'polypeptide(L)'
;EKQDSAAINQDITSAFIGHSSEFAVFRRSYEDKINSSDSYGREFYNDRFYLNPTVSHDSLRVMRVENKVFLRLQPWKSDAIVSKIDVGIGDKVLNFYSFRPTDYLTGPTNVVQNSLYLYAGANGQYKKYFKWDASGKYNFLGYEINDFNIKANIAFNIYPFRRDRQSPLAFKFHFETNLTEPNYYDQHLYTNHFMWNNSFDKISTTRIEGSLAIPRWKMDASFGYGLLSNNIYYDDQGIARQNTKPMSVMSATLR
;
A
#
# COMPACT_ATOMS: atom_id res chain seq x y z
N GLU A 1 -24.97 -49.92 -22.84
CA GLU A 1 -24.40 -49.49 -21.57
C GLU A 1 -24.29 -47.96 -21.58
N LYS A 2 -25.31 -47.31 -21.05
CA LYS A 2 -25.23 -45.91 -20.69
C LYS A 2 -24.40 -45.85 -19.40
N GLN A 3 -23.16 -45.54 -19.53
CA GLN A 3 -22.40 -45.04 -18.39
C GLN A 3 -23.03 -43.71 -17.93
N ASP A 4 -23.82 -43.79 -16.87
CA ASP A 4 -24.15 -42.62 -16.07
C ASP A 4 -22.81 -42.00 -15.62
N SER A 5 -22.41 -41.00 -16.34
CA SER A 5 -21.44 -40.03 -15.78
C SER A 5 -22.18 -39.37 -14.63
N ALA A 6 -22.14 -40.02 -13.46
CA ALA A 6 -22.46 -39.38 -12.22
C ALA A 6 -21.66 -38.08 -12.20
N ALA A 7 -22.35 -36.98 -12.37
CA ALA A 7 -21.76 -35.66 -12.17
C ALA A 7 -21.07 -35.77 -10.82
N ILE A 8 -19.75 -35.75 -10.83
CA ILE A 8 -18.96 -35.57 -9.61
C ILE A 8 -19.43 -34.23 -9.11
N ASN A 9 -20.37 -34.27 -8.17
CA ASN A 9 -20.72 -33.15 -7.36
C ASN A 9 -19.42 -32.87 -6.58
N GLN A 10 -18.54 -32.07 -7.17
CA GLN A 10 -17.48 -31.50 -6.43
C GLN A 10 -18.17 -30.67 -5.34
N ASP A 11 -18.05 -31.11 -4.11
CA ASP A 11 -18.48 -30.35 -2.94
C ASP A 11 -17.73 -29.03 -2.96
N ILE A 12 -18.30 -28.06 -3.66
CA ILE A 12 -17.75 -26.72 -3.74
C ILE A 12 -18.06 -26.11 -2.39
N THR A 13 -17.03 -25.99 -1.57
CA THR A 13 -17.12 -25.30 -0.29
C THR A 13 -17.60 -23.88 -0.53
N SER A 14 -18.85 -23.60 -0.18
CA SER A 14 -19.48 -22.31 -0.41
C SER A 14 -19.14 -21.25 0.65
N ALA A 15 -18.69 -21.72 1.81
CA ALA A 15 -18.27 -20.86 2.92
C ALA A 15 -17.12 -21.50 3.70
N PHE A 16 -16.11 -20.72 4.07
CA PHE A 16 -15.07 -21.17 4.98
C PHE A 16 -14.49 -20.01 5.80
N ILE A 17 -14.00 -20.36 6.99
CA ILE A 17 -13.25 -19.46 7.85
C ILE A 17 -11.78 -19.73 7.62
N GLY A 18 -10.99 -18.68 7.45
CA GLY A 18 -9.55 -18.75 7.30
C GLY A 18 -8.82 -17.85 8.28
N HIS A 19 -7.58 -18.20 8.56
CA HIS A 19 -6.64 -17.38 9.30
C HIS A 19 -5.40 -17.16 8.44
N SER A 20 -4.86 -15.95 8.48
CA SER A 20 -3.61 -15.61 7.79
C SER A 20 -2.74 -14.85 8.79
N SER A 21 -1.47 -15.23 8.86
CA SER A 21 -0.47 -14.54 9.66
C SER A 21 0.70 -14.14 8.79
N GLU A 22 1.15 -12.91 8.93
CA GLU A 22 2.30 -12.37 8.21
C GLU A 22 3.30 -11.79 9.21
N PHE A 23 4.57 -12.14 9.03
CA PHE A 23 5.68 -11.56 9.76
C PHE A 23 6.64 -10.92 8.75
N ALA A 24 7.04 -9.67 8.99
CA ALA A 24 7.99 -8.97 8.15
C ALA A 24 8.97 -8.16 9.01
N VAL A 25 10.22 -8.09 8.57
CA VAL A 25 11.26 -7.25 9.17
C VAL A 25 11.87 -6.39 8.08
N PHE A 26 11.82 -5.08 8.28
CA PHE A 26 12.47 -4.11 7.43
C PHE A 26 13.63 -3.49 8.19
N ARG A 27 14.79 -3.44 7.58
CA ARG A 27 15.97 -2.81 8.15
C ARG A 27 16.63 -1.88 7.15
N ARG A 28 17.03 -0.71 7.64
CA ARG A 28 17.88 0.24 6.91
C ARG A 28 19.06 0.58 7.80
N SER A 29 20.27 0.48 7.26
CA SER A 29 21.50 0.92 7.91
C SER A 29 22.21 1.95 7.05
N TYR A 30 22.87 2.88 7.69
CA TYR A 30 23.72 3.88 7.08
C TYR A 30 25.03 3.93 7.83
N GLU A 31 26.12 3.83 7.09
CA GLU A 31 27.49 3.92 7.63
C GLU A 31 28.30 4.92 6.81
N ASP A 32 29.02 5.79 7.51
CA ASP A 32 29.94 6.75 6.91
C ASP A 32 31.08 7.08 7.88
N LYS A 33 32.25 7.46 7.33
CA LYS A 33 33.46 7.78 8.08
C LYS A 33 33.94 9.22 7.83
N ILE A 34 33.05 10.11 7.45
CA ILE A 34 33.39 11.53 7.26
C ILE A 34 33.58 12.18 8.63
N ASN A 35 34.70 12.84 8.80
CA ASN A 35 35.09 13.50 10.03
C ASN A 35 34.57 14.94 10.08
N SER A 36 34.00 15.35 11.22
CA SER A 36 33.51 16.72 11.45
C SER A 36 34.64 17.77 11.49
N SER A 37 35.90 17.35 11.64
CA SER A 37 37.06 18.28 11.54
C SER A 37 37.45 18.55 10.08
N ASP A 38 36.96 17.76 9.12
CA ASP A 38 37.15 17.97 7.68
C ASP A 38 36.15 18.99 7.15
N SER A 39 36.61 19.98 6.40
CA SER A 39 35.76 21.00 5.78
C SER A 39 34.69 20.39 4.86
N TYR A 40 35.04 19.35 4.09
CA TYR A 40 34.11 18.63 3.23
C TYR A 40 33.03 17.92 4.04
N GLY A 41 33.39 17.20 5.10
CA GLY A 41 32.43 16.51 5.96
C GLY A 41 31.46 17.47 6.64
N ARG A 42 31.97 18.62 7.11
CA ARG A 42 31.13 19.67 7.71
C ARG A 42 30.16 20.28 6.72
N GLU A 43 30.61 20.62 5.52
CA GLU A 43 29.79 21.18 4.45
C GLU A 43 28.73 20.17 4.00
N PHE A 44 29.13 18.92 3.77
CA PHE A 44 28.23 17.85 3.29
C PHE A 44 27.08 17.58 4.25
N TYR A 45 27.34 17.58 5.56
CA TYR A 45 26.32 17.33 6.59
C TYR A 45 25.78 18.61 7.24
N ASN A 46 26.06 19.79 6.73
CA ASN A 46 25.65 21.06 7.31
C ASN A 46 26.01 21.18 8.80
N ASP A 47 27.22 20.77 9.17
CA ASP A 47 27.72 20.74 10.57
C ASP A 47 26.91 19.86 11.53
N ARG A 48 26.10 18.91 11.03
CA ARG A 48 25.25 18.06 11.87
C ARG A 48 25.94 16.75 12.22
N PHE A 49 26.42 16.65 13.44
CA PHE A 49 27.05 15.45 14.01
C PHE A 49 26.55 15.29 15.45
N TYR A 50 25.35 14.72 15.61
CA TYR A 50 24.67 14.65 16.91
C TYR A 50 25.22 13.57 17.83
N LEU A 51 25.74 12.48 17.31
CA LEU A 51 26.15 11.31 18.08
C LEU A 51 27.66 11.09 18.07
N ASN A 52 28.25 11.10 16.89
CA ASN A 52 29.67 10.82 16.70
C ASN A 52 30.25 11.74 15.63
N PRO A 53 31.36 12.47 15.94
CA PRO A 53 31.93 13.44 15.00
C PRO A 53 32.78 12.81 13.88
N THR A 54 33.07 11.53 13.94
CA THR A 54 34.00 10.86 13.01
C THR A 54 33.41 9.69 12.24
N VAL A 55 32.38 9.05 12.78
CA VAL A 55 31.76 7.85 12.21
C VAL A 55 30.26 7.93 12.39
N SER A 56 29.52 7.68 11.34
CA SER A 56 28.07 7.48 11.39
C SER A 56 27.76 6.00 11.29
N HIS A 57 26.96 5.48 12.19
CA HIS A 57 26.45 4.13 12.18
C HIS A 57 24.99 4.12 12.65
N ASP A 58 24.08 4.37 11.72
CA ASP A 58 22.66 4.48 11.98
C ASP A 58 21.92 3.22 11.56
N SER A 59 21.01 2.74 12.37
CA SER A 59 20.19 1.56 12.07
C SER A 59 18.73 1.81 12.45
N LEU A 60 17.85 1.65 11.47
CA LEU A 60 16.41 1.68 11.64
C LEU A 60 15.85 0.30 11.34
N ARG A 61 14.92 -0.16 12.16
CA ARG A 61 14.28 -1.47 11.98
C ARG A 61 12.80 -1.39 12.32
N VAL A 62 11.98 -1.96 11.46
CA VAL A 62 10.55 -2.16 11.70
C VAL A 62 10.26 -3.66 11.67
N MET A 63 9.69 -4.16 12.74
CA MET A 63 9.11 -5.50 12.76
C MET A 63 7.59 -5.36 12.65
N ARG A 64 6.99 -6.09 11.73
CA ARG A 64 5.53 -6.15 11.54
C ARG A 64 5.04 -7.56 11.75
N VAL A 65 4.04 -7.68 12.59
CA VAL A 65 3.25 -8.91 12.76
C VAL A 65 1.81 -8.54 12.42
N GLU A 66 1.21 -9.24 11.50
CA GLU A 66 -0.18 -9.03 11.10
C GLU A 66 -0.92 -10.35 11.10
N ASN A 67 -2.03 -10.42 11.84
CA ASN A 67 -2.92 -11.57 11.88
C ASN A 67 -4.28 -11.16 11.37
N LYS A 68 -4.91 -12.05 10.63
CA LYS A 68 -6.21 -11.79 10.03
C LYS A 68 -7.08 -13.04 10.08
N VAL A 69 -8.27 -12.91 10.62
CA VAL A 69 -9.31 -13.93 10.58
C VAL A 69 -10.40 -13.46 9.61
N PHE A 70 -10.83 -14.35 8.73
CA PHE A 70 -11.79 -13.99 7.71
C PHE A 70 -12.80 -15.10 7.43
N LEU A 71 -13.97 -14.67 7.06
CA LEU A 71 -15.04 -15.49 6.47
C LEU A 71 -15.03 -15.23 4.96
N ARG A 72 -14.95 -16.28 4.19
CA ARG A 72 -15.09 -16.25 2.73
C ARG A 72 -16.37 -16.96 2.32
N LEU A 73 -17.18 -16.27 1.55
CA LEU A 73 -18.36 -16.79 0.89
C LEU A 73 -18.08 -16.82 -0.61
N GLN A 74 -18.22 -17.99 -1.22
CA GLN A 74 -18.07 -18.14 -2.66
C GLN A 74 -19.24 -18.94 -3.21
N PRO A 75 -20.12 -18.30 -3.97
CA PRO A 75 -21.20 -18.99 -4.67
C PRO A 75 -20.64 -19.97 -5.72
N TRP A 76 -21.45 -20.96 -6.04
CA TRP A 76 -21.13 -22.15 -6.81
C TRP A 76 -20.72 -21.93 -8.28
N LYS A 77 -20.76 -20.71 -8.79
CA LYS A 77 -20.40 -20.39 -10.17
C LYS A 77 -19.31 -19.34 -10.20
N SER A 78 -18.21 -19.67 -10.86
CA SER A 78 -17.08 -18.75 -11.06
C SER A 78 -17.41 -17.55 -11.95
N ASP A 79 -18.44 -17.66 -12.78
CA ASP A 79 -18.91 -16.61 -13.70
C ASP A 79 -20.15 -15.85 -13.19
N ALA A 80 -20.43 -15.93 -11.90
CA ALA A 80 -21.49 -15.13 -11.25
C ALA A 80 -21.09 -13.67 -11.12
N ILE A 81 -22.06 -12.77 -11.19
CA ILE A 81 -21.85 -11.33 -10.96
C ILE A 81 -21.17 -11.07 -9.62
N VAL A 82 -21.48 -11.88 -8.62
CA VAL A 82 -20.75 -11.97 -7.37
C VAL A 82 -20.23 -13.39 -7.24
N SER A 83 -18.92 -13.58 -7.38
CA SER A 83 -18.26 -14.88 -7.32
C SER A 83 -17.69 -15.18 -5.96
N LYS A 84 -17.29 -14.15 -5.22
CA LYS A 84 -16.67 -14.27 -3.92
C LYS A 84 -16.91 -13.01 -3.10
N ILE A 85 -17.14 -13.20 -1.80
CA ILE A 85 -17.17 -12.15 -0.79
C ILE A 85 -16.25 -12.59 0.35
N ASP A 86 -15.35 -11.72 0.76
CA ASP A 86 -14.48 -11.87 1.92
C ASP A 86 -14.81 -10.77 2.93
N VAL A 87 -14.97 -11.13 4.19
CA VAL A 87 -15.07 -10.18 5.31
C VAL A 87 -14.21 -10.67 6.45
N GLY A 88 -13.58 -9.78 7.17
CA GLY A 88 -12.71 -10.20 8.26
C GLY A 88 -12.25 -9.06 9.15
N ILE A 89 -11.58 -9.46 10.21
CA ILE A 89 -10.93 -8.59 11.17
C ILE A 89 -9.45 -8.96 11.24
N GLY A 90 -8.61 -7.96 11.39
CA GLY A 90 -7.18 -8.17 11.55
C GLY A 90 -6.59 -7.29 12.65
N ASP A 91 -5.47 -7.79 13.15
CA ASP A 91 -4.59 -7.14 14.12
C ASP A 91 -3.23 -6.93 13.47
N LYS A 92 -2.68 -5.73 13.62
CA LYS A 92 -1.35 -5.38 13.14
C LYS A 92 -0.54 -4.77 14.26
N VAL A 93 0.60 -5.39 14.56
CA VAL A 93 1.58 -4.90 15.53
C VAL A 93 2.82 -4.44 14.77
N LEU A 94 3.26 -3.22 15.04
CA LEU A 94 4.47 -2.62 14.52
C LEU A 94 5.42 -2.34 15.68
N ASN A 95 6.65 -2.79 15.57
CA ASN A 95 7.71 -2.46 16.52
C ASN A 95 8.79 -1.67 15.77
N PHE A 96 8.87 -0.39 16.08
CA PHE A 96 9.83 0.54 15.52
C PHE A 96 11.06 0.62 16.42
N TYR A 97 12.23 0.38 15.85
CA TYR A 97 13.51 0.56 16.51
C TYR A 97 14.30 1.64 15.79
N SER A 98 14.73 2.66 16.51
CA SER A 98 15.67 3.63 16.03
C SER A 98 16.95 3.56 16.86
N PHE A 99 18.06 4.03 16.30
CA PHE A 99 19.29 4.19 17.06
C PHE A 99 19.02 5.12 18.25
N ARG A 100 19.38 4.69 19.44
CA ARG A 100 19.24 5.50 20.63
C ARG A 100 20.52 6.32 20.78
N PRO A 101 20.47 7.62 20.60
CA PRO A 101 21.58 8.47 20.94
C PRO A 101 21.80 8.43 22.44
N THR A 102 23.04 8.60 22.82
CA THR A 102 23.44 8.71 24.21
C THR A 102 22.77 9.90 24.89
N ASP A 103 23.26 10.39 25.89
CA ASP A 103 22.91 11.28 27.00
C ASP A 103 21.96 12.47 26.74
N TYR A 104 21.69 12.88 25.52
CA TYR A 104 20.80 14.01 25.22
C TYR A 104 19.47 13.66 24.55
N LEU A 105 19.27 12.42 24.13
CA LEU A 105 18.00 11.95 23.62
C LEU A 105 17.39 10.93 24.60
N THR A 106 16.30 11.31 25.20
CA THR A 106 15.64 10.54 26.26
C THR A 106 14.51 9.65 25.77
N GLY A 107 14.38 9.47 24.46
CA GLY A 107 13.32 8.67 23.87
C GLY A 107 13.52 7.16 24.03
N PRO A 108 12.46 6.34 24.01
CA PRO A 108 12.56 4.90 23.98
C PRO A 108 13.19 4.42 22.67
N THR A 109 14.02 3.36 22.74
CA THR A 109 14.64 2.74 21.55
C THR A 109 13.70 1.82 20.79
N ASN A 110 12.63 1.36 21.43
CA ASN A 110 11.58 0.55 20.84
C ASN A 110 10.23 1.20 21.12
N VAL A 111 9.45 1.41 20.04
CA VAL A 111 8.07 1.88 20.12
C VAL A 111 7.18 0.83 19.49
N VAL A 112 6.31 0.26 20.30
CA VAL A 112 5.34 -0.74 19.84
C VAL A 112 4.00 -0.06 19.62
N GLN A 113 3.48 -0.21 18.42
CA GLN A 113 2.18 0.30 18.01
C GLN A 113 1.29 -0.86 17.57
N ASN A 114 0.03 -0.77 17.92
CA ASN A 114 -0.97 -1.78 17.57
C ASN A 114 -2.13 -1.09 16.83
N SER A 115 -2.73 -1.80 15.87
CA SER A 115 -3.89 -1.34 15.13
C SER A 115 -4.82 -2.50 14.83
N LEU A 116 -6.12 -2.30 15.06
CA LEU A 116 -7.17 -3.24 14.68
C LEU A 116 -7.94 -2.69 13.48
N TYR A 117 -8.23 -3.58 12.53
CA TYR A 117 -8.93 -3.20 11.32
C TYR A 117 -10.00 -4.20 10.90
N LEU A 118 -11.00 -3.68 10.22
CA LEU A 118 -11.96 -4.46 9.44
C LEU A 118 -11.56 -4.43 7.97
N TYR A 119 -11.83 -5.51 7.26
CA TYR A 119 -11.73 -5.50 5.82
C TYR A 119 -12.88 -6.26 5.18
N ALA A 120 -13.22 -5.84 3.98
CA ALA A 120 -14.19 -6.52 3.14
C ALA A 120 -13.67 -6.50 1.70
N GLY A 121 -13.99 -7.54 0.96
CA GLY A 121 -13.68 -7.64 -0.46
C GLY A 121 -14.73 -8.44 -1.18
N ALA A 122 -14.98 -8.08 -2.42
CA ALA A 122 -15.86 -8.83 -3.28
C ALA A 122 -15.33 -8.80 -4.71
N ASN A 123 -15.57 -9.86 -5.45
CA ASN A 123 -15.29 -9.88 -6.86
C ASN A 123 -16.35 -10.67 -7.62
N GLY A 124 -16.39 -10.43 -8.91
CA GLY A 124 -17.32 -11.12 -9.77
C GLY A 124 -16.98 -11.00 -11.24
N GLN A 125 -17.64 -11.83 -12.01
CA GLN A 125 -17.46 -11.88 -13.44
C GLN A 125 -18.79 -12.21 -14.09
N TYR A 126 -19.11 -11.55 -15.18
CA TYR A 126 -20.23 -11.92 -16.02
C TYR A 126 -19.72 -12.38 -17.37
N LYS A 127 -19.70 -13.70 -17.53
CA LYS A 127 -19.13 -14.37 -18.70
C LYS A 127 -17.74 -13.81 -19.03
N LYS A 128 -17.46 -13.51 -20.29
CA LYS A 128 -16.21 -12.89 -20.77
C LYS A 128 -16.29 -11.37 -20.94
N TYR A 129 -17.46 -10.78 -20.66
CA TYR A 129 -17.74 -9.39 -21.00
C TYR A 129 -17.41 -8.41 -19.88
N PHE A 130 -17.57 -8.86 -18.63
CA PHE A 130 -17.44 -7.99 -17.47
C PHE A 130 -16.74 -8.70 -16.33
N LYS A 131 -15.77 -8.07 -15.72
CA LYS A 131 -15.09 -8.50 -14.51
C LYS A 131 -14.92 -7.31 -13.59
N TRP A 132 -15.11 -7.53 -12.31
CA TRP A 132 -14.88 -6.52 -11.30
C TRP A 132 -14.32 -7.11 -10.03
N ASP A 133 -13.61 -6.32 -9.26
CA ASP A 133 -13.23 -6.55 -7.89
C ASP A 133 -13.25 -5.25 -7.11
N ALA A 134 -13.64 -5.33 -5.86
CA ALA A 134 -13.60 -4.23 -4.93
C ALA A 134 -13.15 -4.71 -3.56
N SER A 135 -12.39 -3.90 -2.86
CA SER A 135 -11.95 -4.19 -1.50
C SER A 135 -11.84 -2.92 -0.68
N GLY A 136 -12.07 -3.05 0.61
CA GLY A 136 -11.93 -1.97 1.58
C GLY A 136 -11.31 -2.47 2.87
N LYS A 137 -10.48 -1.64 3.48
CA LYS A 137 -9.90 -1.80 4.80
C LYS A 137 -10.14 -0.54 5.60
N TYR A 138 -10.50 -0.67 6.86
CA TYR A 138 -10.70 0.45 7.78
C TYR A 138 -10.11 0.12 9.15
N ASN A 139 -9.19 0.93 9.63
CA ASN A 139 -8.60 0.81 10.95
C ASN A 139 -9.46 1.58 11.95
N PHE A 140 -10.08 0.86 12.89
CA PHE A 140 -11.03 1.42 13.83
C PHE A 140 -10.45 1.61 15.23
N LEU A 141 -9.27 1.06 15.50
CA LEU A 141 -8.61 1.19 16.80
C LEU A 141 -7.09 1.17 16.66
N GLY A 142 -6.41 1.90 17.55
CA GLY A 142 -4.97 1.90 17.71
C GLY A 142 -4.24 3.00 16.94
N TYR A 143 -2.97 2.77 16.61
CA TYR A 143 -2.08 3.77 16.01
C TYR A 143 -2.60 4.32 14.68
N GLU A 144 -3.11 3.44 13.84
CA GLU A 144 -3.63 3.79 12.52
C GLU A 144 -5.15 4.04 12.54
N ILE A 145 -5.73 4.45 13.69
CA ILE A 145 -7.16 4.73 13.80
C ILE A 145 -7.63 5.69 12.69
N ASN A 146 -8.78 5.39 12.06
CA ASN A 146 -9.33 6.12 10.91
C ASN A 146 -8.54 6.01 9.61
N ASP A 147 -7.46 5.22 9.54
CA ASP A 147 -6.87 4.88 8.26
C ASP A 147 -7.84 4.01 7.47
N PHE A 148 -7.94 4.29 6.19
CA PHE A 148 -8.72 3.45 5.30
C PHE A 148 -8.05 3.30 3.93
N ASN A 149 -8.37 2.21 3.27
CA ASN A 149 -8.01 1.98 1.88
C ASN A 149 -9.20 1.35 1.15
N ILE A 150 -9.61 1.94 0.04
CA ILE A 150 -10.68 1.43 -0.81
C ILE A 150 -10.12 1.30 -2.22
N LYS A 151 -10.29 0.12 -2.81
CA LYS A 151 -9.87 -0.18 -4.20
C LYS A 151 -11.02 -0.78 -4.97
N ALA A 152 -11.14 -0.40 -6.22
CA ALA A 152 -12.08 -1.00 -7.15
C ALA A 152 -11.47 -1.12 -8.54
N ASN A 153 -11.63 -2.26 -9.17
CA ASN A 153 -11.22 -2.51 -10.54
C ASN A 153 -12.41 -3.01 -11.34
N ILE A 154 -12.57 -2.48 -12.53
CA ILE A 154 -13.63 -2.88 -13.46
C ILE A 154 -12.99 -3.12 -14.82
N ALA A 155 -13.37 -4.21 -15.48
CA ALA A 155 -12.95 -4.51 -16.83
C ALA A 155 -14.15 -4.90 -17.69
N PHE A 156 -14.29 -4.24 -18.83
CA PHE A 156 -15.30 -4.53 -19.85
C PHE A 156 -14.62 -4.98 -21.13
N ASN A 157 -15.09 -6.09 -21.70
CA ASN A 157 -14.66 -6.58 -22.99
C ASN A 157 -15.83 -6.53 -23.96
N ILE A 158 -15.72 -5.71 -24.99
CA ILE A 158 -16.73 -5.53 -26.04
C ILE A 158 -16.22 -6.21 -27.30
N TYR A 159 -17.04 -7.03 -27.92
CA TYR A 159 -16.74 -7.77 -29.16
C TYR A 159 -17.54 -7.20 -30.33
N PRO A 160 -17.08 -6.09 -30.93
CA PRO A 160 -17.87 -5.39 -31.96
C PRO A 160 -17.94 -6.16 -33.25
N PHE A 161 -16.98 -7.06 -33.50
CA PHE A 161 -16.90 -7.81 -34.75
C PHE A 161 -17.25 -9.29 -34.52
N ARG A 162 -18.33 -9.76 -35.12
CA ARG A 162 -18.77 -11.16 -34.98
C ARG A 162 -17.74 -12.20 -35.45
N ARG A 163 -16.88 -11.83 -36.39
CA ARG A 163 -15.83 -12.70 -36.95
C ARG A 163 -14.56 -12.77 -36.07
N ASP A 164 -14.31 -11.74 -35.28
CA ASP A 164 -13.10 -11.65 -34.44
C ASP A 164 -13.48 -11.74 -32.98
N ARG A 165 -13.68 -12.94 -32.47
CA ARG A 165 -14.02 -13.21 -31.08
C ARG A 165 -12.79 -13.23 -30.16
N GLN A 166 -11.58 -13.10 -30.72
CA GLN A 166 -10.32 -13.18 -29.98
C GLN A 166 -9.74 -11.80 -29.62
N SER A 167 -10.19 -10.73 -30.27
CA SER A 167 -9.66 -9.39 -30.10
C SER A 167 -10.74 -8.41 -29.61
N PRO A 168 -11.12 -8.44 -28.33
CA PRO A 168 -12.10 -7.51 -27.78
C PRO A 168 -11.53 -6.09 -27.67
N LEU A 169 -12.42 -5.10 -27.74
CA LEU A 169 -12.13 -3.81 -27.14
C LEU A 169 -12.16 -3.97 -25.62
N ALA A 170 -11.03 -3.76 -24.97
CA ALA A 170 -10.90 -3.92 -23.53
C ALA A 170 -10.84 -2.56 -22.86
N PHE A 171 -11.83 -2.24 -22.04
CA PHE A 171 -11.84 -1.07 -21.16
C PHE A 171 -11.50 -1.55 -19.76
N LYS A 172 -10.55 -0.89 -19.11
CA LYS A 172 -10.26 -1.10 -17.70
C LYS A 172 -10.37 0.21 -16.95
N PHE A 173 -10.92 0.14 -15.77
CA PHE A 173 -11.05 1.26 -14.88
C PHE A 173 -10.52 0.84 -13.50
N HIS A 174 -9.66 1.67 -12.93
CA HIS A 174 -9.12 1.51 -11.60
C HIS A 174 -9.44 2.72 -10.76
N PHE A 175 -9.92 2.49 -9.56
CA PHE A 175 -10.12 3.50 -8.52
C PHE A 175 -9.44 3.04 -7.25
N GLU A 176 -8.68 3.92 -6.64
CA GLU A 176 -8.10 3.71 -5.33
C GLU A 176 -8.16 5.02 -4.53
N THR A 177 -8.62 4.94 -3.29
CA THR A 177 -8.51 6.04 -2.35
C THR A 177 -8.07 5.51 -1.01
N ASN A 178 -7.15 6.24 -0.38
CA ASN A 178 -6.65 5.89 0.94
C ASN A 178 -6.43 7.13 1.79
N LEU A 179 -6.53 6.92 3.09
CA LEU A 179 -6.09 7.82 4.15
C LEU A 179 -5.17 7.00 5.04
N THR A 180 -3.93 7.44 5.23
CA THR A 180 -2.91 6.66 5.93
C THR A 180 -2.14 7.52 6.91
N GLU A 181 -1.85 6.96 8.08
CA GLU A 181 -0.90 7.51 9.03
C GLU A 181 0.48 7.65 8.34
N PRO A 182 1.18 8.78 8.50
CA PRO A 182 2.54 8.94 8.02
C PRO A 182 3.48 7.87 8.58
N ASN A 183 4.54 7.55 7.82
CA ASN A 183 5.54 6.60 8.30
C ASN A 183 6.15 7.11 9.62
N TYR A 184 6.35 6.21 10.58
CA TYR A 184 6.90 6.54 11.88
C TYR A 184 8.22 7.31 11.80
N TYR A 185 9.12 6.92 10.89
CA TYR A 185 10.41 7.60 10.76
C TYR A 185 10.36 8.95 10.01
N ASP A 186 9.29 9.22 9.29
CA ASP A 186 9.05 10.56 8.74
C ASP A 186 8.61 11.53 9.85
N GLN A 187 8.00 10.99 10.90
CA GLN A 187 7.60 11.77 12.08
C GLN A 187 8.70 11.80 13.17
N HIS A 188 9.35 10.67 13.43
CA HIS A 188 10.29 10.51 14.54
C HIS A 188 11.60 9.87 14.05
N LEU A 189 12.61 10.68 13.78
CA LEU A 189 13.92 10.20 13.35
C LEU A 189 15.03 10.74 14.25
N TYR A 190 15.91 9.81 14.66
CA TYR A 190 17.08 10.12 15.48
C TYR A 190 18.28 9.36 14.91
N THR A 191 19.12 10.07 14.16
CA THR A 191 20.34 9.57 13.54
C THR A 191 21.51 10.51 13.81
N ASN A 192 22.70 10.15 13.34
CA ASN A 192 23.87 11.01 13.55
C ASN A 192 23.76 12.36 12.83
N HIS A 193 23.06 12.43 11.69
CA HIS A 193 23.00 13.65 10.89
C HIS A 193 21.61 14.26 10.81
N PHE A 194 20.57 13.51 11.17
CA PHE A 194 19.20 13.96 11.09
C PHE A 194 18.44 13.65 12.37
N MET A 195 17.80 14.66 12.89
CA MET A 195 16.97 14.54 14.09
C MET A 195 15.72 15.39 13.90
N TRP A 196 14.54 14.75 14.03
CA TRP A 196 13.27 15.45 14.07
C TRP A 196 12.22 14.67 14.85
N ASN A 197 11.27 15.43 15.36
CA ASN A 197 10.09 14.92 16.05
C ASN A 197 8.89 15.75 15.59
N ASN A 198 8.25 15.27 14.52
CA ASN A 198 7.14 15.94 13.86
C ASN A 198 5.82 15.29 14.25
N SER A 199 4.74 16.05 14.10
CA SER A 199 3.37 15.55 14.18
C SER A 199 2.68 15.95 12.88
N PHE A 200 2.67 15.03 11.93
CA PHE A 200 2.09 15.24 10.61
C PHE A 200 0.65 14.75 10.54
N ASP A 201 -0.14 15.42 9.74
CA ASP A 201 -1.49 14.98 9.41
C ASP A 201 -1.47 13.75 8.50
N LYS A 202 -2.56 12.98 8.52
CA LYS A 202 -2.72 11.82 7.65
C LYS A 202 -2.64 12.17 6.17
N ILE A 203 -1.96 11.33 5.43
CA ILE A 203 -1.78 11.46 3.98
C ILE A 203 -3.01 10.90 3.29
N SER A 204 -3.66 11.72 2.46
CA SER A 204 -4.77 11.28 1.62
C SER A 204 -4.35 11.17 0.17
N THR A 205 -4.65 10.04 -0.45
CA THR A 205 -4.37 9.79 -1.86
C THR A 205 -5.63 9.26 -2.55
N THR A 206 -5.99 9.86 -3.68
CA THR A 206 -7.04 9.33 -4.55
C THR A 206 -6.48 9.17 -5.96
N ARG A 207 -6.66 8.01 -6.56
CA ARG A 207 -6.16 7.66 -7.89
C ARG A 207 -7.28 7.07 -8.74
N ILE A 208 -7.43 7.61 -9.93
CA ILE A 208 -8.40 7.15 -10.93
C ILE A 208 -7.64 6.88 -12.22
N GLU A 209 -7.80 5.70 -12.78
CA GLU A 209 -7.17 5.34 -14.05
C GLU A 209 -8.18 4.69 -14.97
N GLY A 210 -8.11 5.06 -16.24
CA GLY A 210 -8.86 4.43 -17.31
C GLY A 210 -7.92 3.98 -18.42
N SER A 211 -8.15 2.81 -18.99
CA SER A 211 -7.43 2.35 -20.17
C SER A 211 -8.36 1.70 -21.19
N LEU A 212 -8.00 1.88 -22.44
CA LEU A 212 -8.66 1.30 -23.60
C LEU A 212 -7.62 0.59 -24.46
N ALA A 213 -7.77 -0.71 -24.62
CA ALA A 213 -6.96 -1.50 -25.53
C ALA A 213 -7.77 -1.92 -26.74
N ILE A 214 -7.22 -1.69 -27.94
CA ILE A 214 -7.80 -2.09 -29.24
C ILE A 214 -6.78 -3.01 -29.95
N PRO A 215 -6.76 -4.31 -29.61
CA PRO A 215 -5.74 -5.23 -30.12
C PRO A 215 -5.68 -5.31 -31.64
N ARG A 216 -6.82 -5.17 -32.31
CA ARG A 216 -6.89 -5.17 -33.77
C ARG A 216 -6.06 -4.06 -34.42
N TRP A 217 -5.98 -2.91 -33.79
CA TRP A 217 -5.20 -1.76 -34.26
C TRP A 217 -3.86 -1.65 -33.57
N LYS A 218 -3.54 -2.59 -32.67
CA LYS A 218 -2.36 -2.55 -31.81
C LYS A 218 -2.25 -1.22 -31.05
N MET A 219 -3.38 -0.71 -30.61
CA MET A 219 -3.50 0.59 -29.96
C MET A 219 -3.88 0.40 -28.49
N ASP A 220 -3.15 1.10 -27.65
CA ASP A 220 -3.38 1.19 -26.21
C ASP A 220 -3.41 2.67 -25.80
N ALA A 221 -4.51 3.09 -25.18
CA ALA A 221 -4.64 4.42 -24.61
C ALA A 221 -4.92 4.32 -23.10
N SER A 222 -4.26 5.12 -22.31
CA SER A 222 -4.53 5.22 -20.87
C SER A 222 -4.53 6.64 -20.39
N PHE A 223 -5.37 6.91 -19.40
CA PHE A 223 -5.46 8.17 -18.68
C PHE A 223 -5.46 7.90 -17.19
N GLY A 224 -4.71 8.70 -16.44
CA GLY A 224 -4.64 8.64 -14.98
C GLY A 224 -4.78 10.03 -14.37
N TYR A 225 -5.50 10.09 -13.27
CA TYR A 225 -5.61 11.27 -12.40
C TYR A 225 -5.33 10.86 -10.97
N GLY A 226 -4.42 11.58 -10.32
CA GLY A 226 -4.09 11.41 -8.91
C GLY A 226 -4.26 12.73 -8.15
N LEU A 227 -4.86 12.65 -6.97
CA LEU A 227 -4.93 13.73 -5.99
C LEU A 227 -4.21 13.27 -4.73
N LEU A 228 -3.26 14.07 -4.26
CA LEU A 228 -2.46 13.78 -3.08
C LEU A 228 -2.50 14.98 -2.13
N SER A 229 -2.94 14.77 -0.90
CA SER A 229 -2.98 15.79 0.15
C SER A 229 -2.07 15.39 1.31
N ASN A 230 -1.51 16.39 1.96
CA ASN A 230 -0.60 16.21 3.10
C ASN A 230 0.64 15.36 2.78
N ASN A 231 1.15 15.47 1.54
CA ASN A 231 2.35 14.73 1.14
C ASN A 231 3.57 15.16 1.95
N ILE A 232 4.35 14.17 2.36
CA ILE A 232 5.62 14.39 3.03
C ILE A 232 6.73 14.45 1.98
N TYR A 233 7.59 15.42 2.11
CA TYR A 233 8.77 15.60 1.27
C TYR A 233 9.97 15.99 2.16
N TYR A 234 11.16 15.82 1.62
CA TYR A 234 12.39 16.28 2.28
C TYR A 234 12.84 17.58 1.64
N ASP A 235 13.09 18.57 2.47
CA ASP A 235 13.59 19.88 2.01
C ASP A 235 15.06 19.79 1.54
N ASP A 236 15.63 20.91 1.12
CA ASP A 236 17.02 21.03 0.68
C ASP A 236 18.06 20.69 1.76
N GLN A 237 17.62 20.68 3.01
CA GLN A 237 18.42 20.26 4.15
C GLN A 237 18.20 18.79 4.55
N GLY A 238 17.38 18.04 3.80
CA GLY A 238 17.02 16.66 4.10
C GLY A 238 16.08 16.48 5.29
N ILE A 239 15.39 17.54 5.72
CA ILE A 239 14.44 17.49 6.84
C ILE A 239 13.04 17.16 6.30
N ALA A 240 12.36 16.23 6.96
CA ALA A 240 10.98 15.88 6.63
C ALA A 240 10.02 17.05 6.87
N ARG A 241 9.24 17.38 5.85
CA ARG A 241 8.22 18.43 5.84
C ARG A 241 6.93 17.88 5.27
N GLN A 242 5.82 18.51 5.61
CA GLN A 242 4.52 18.17 5.06
C GLN A 242 3.97 19.32 4.22
N ASN A 243 3.49 18.98 3.02
CA ASN A 243 2.83 19.93 2.14
C ASN A 243 1.34 20.03 2.52
N THR A 244 0.91 21.22 2.92
CA THR A 244 -0.49 21.48 3.30
C THR A 244 -1.42 21.71 2.10
N LYS A 245 -0.87 21.90 0.91
CA LYS A 245 -1.66 22.11 -0.31
C LYS A 245 -1.85 20.80 -1.06
N PRO A 246 -3.06 20.49 -1.53
CA PRO A 246 -3.28 19.35 -2.39
C PRO A 246 -2.49 19.45 -3.70
N MET A 247 -1.94 18.33 -4.14
CA MET A 247 -1.27 18.19 -5.42
C MET A 247 -2.09 17.29 -6.34
N SER A 248 -2.21 17.66 -7.60
CA SER A 248 -2.82 16.82 -8.63
C SER A 248 -1.80 16.42 -9.67
N VAL A 249 -1.88 15.15 -10.08
CA VAL A 249 -1.03 14.58 -11.13
C VAL A 249 -1.92 13.99 -12.19
N MET A 250 -1.66 14.34 -13.45
CA MET A 250 -2.34 13.77 -14.61
C MET A 250 -1.33 13.02 -15.47
N SER A 251 -1.73 11.90 -16.01
CA SER A 251 -0.95 11.13 -16.97
C SER A 251 -1.82 10.69 -18.13
N ALA A 252 -1.29 10.76 -19.33
CA ALA A 252 -1.92 10.22 -20.53
C ALA A 252 -0.86 9.49 -21.36
N THR A 253 -1.19 8.31 -21.85
CA THR A 253 -0.30 7.50 -22.68
C THR A 253 -1.09 6.98 -23.88
N LEU A 254 -0.50 7.07 -25.05
CA LEU A 254 -1.00 6.47 -26.28
C LEU A 254 0.14 5.69 -26.94
N ARG A 255 -0.11 4.43 -27.27
CA ARG A 255 0.83 3.53 -27.94
C ARG A 255 0.21 2.85 -29.12
#